data_016c70970d142e431c49df26f07a75af
#
_entry.id   016c70970d142e431c49df26f07a75af
#
_cell.length_a   1.000
_cell.length_b   1.000
_cell.length_c   1.000
_cell.angle_alpha   90.00
_cell.angle_beta   90.00
_cell.angle_gamma   90.00
#
_symmetry.space_group_name_H-M   'P 1'
#
loop_
_entity.id
_entity.type
_entity.pdbx_description
1 polymer ?
#
loop_
_entity_poly.entity_id
_entity_poly.type
_entity_poly.pdbx_seq_one_letter_code
_entity_poly.pdbx_strand_id
1 'polypeptide(L)'
;MTIISFREWMKQYDLGTTVKETPIPIETIEAIESAKLVVTSDQRRAVQSAAELLDSLSFVQNPLFREAEVPTSFYAPKWLKCKPNVWMFIGRTRWIVGYSKEVESYKEVRERARQAANILHRYALVHGHIALVGHSYFNAMIGTELRAMGWYGSPIFHRKPWGCITYTFHEAMDGNVLNTKLI
;
A
#
# COMPACT_ATOMS: atom_id res chain seq x y z
N MET A 1 -25.50 -0.06 3.80
CA MET A 1 -25.69 -0.81 2.52
C MET A 1 -25.68 -2.31 2.79
N THR A 2 -26.32 -3.09 1.91
CA THR A 2 -26.24 -4.56 1.95
C THR A 2 -24.88 -5.04 1.42
N ILE A 3 -24.56 -6.33 1.58
CA ILE A 3 -23.33 -6.92 1.00
C ILE A 3 -23.30 -6.81 -0.55
N ILE A 4 -24.44 -6.90 -1.21
CA ILE A 4 -24.54 -6.75 -2.67
C ILE A 4 -24.18 -5.32 -3.08
N SER A 5 -24.78 -4.32 -2.43
CA SER A 5 -24.46 -2.90 -2.69
C SER A 5 -23.00 -2.57 -2.32
N PHE A 6 -22.44 -3.22 -1.30
CA PHE A 6 -21.03 -3.06 -0.92
C PHE A 6 -20.10 -3.62 -1.99
N ARG A 7 -20.43 -4.76 -2.60
CA ARG A 7 -19.67 -5.35 -3.71
C ARG A 7 -19.59 -4.43 -4.92
N GLU A 8 -20.72 -3.83 -5.31
CA GLU A 8 -20.75 -2.86 -6.41
C GLU A 8 -19.98 -1.58 -6.07
N TRP A 9 -20.11 -1.11 -4.83
CA TRP A 9 -19.35 0.04 -4.33
C TRP A 9 -17.84 -0.22 -4.35
N MET A 10 -17.37 -1.42 -3.98
CA MET A 10 -15.96 -1.79 -4.06
C MET A 10 -15.42 -1.78 -5.49
N LYS A 11 -16.17 -2.31 -6.45
CA LYS A 11 -15.78 -2.25 -7.87
C LYS A 11 -15.59 -0.80 -8.35
N GLN A 12 -16.52 0.09 -7.99
CA GLN A 12 -16.41 1.51 -8.33
C GLN A 12 -15.26 2.19 -7.59
N TYR A 13 -15.02 1.84 -6.34
CA TYR A 13 -13.89 2.34 -5.57
C TYR A 13 -12.55 1.95 -6.20
N ASP A 14 -12.41 0.73 -6.69
CA ASP A 14 -11.18 0.25 -7.34
C ASP A 14 -10.95 0.90 -8.71
N LEU A 15 -12.01 1.29 -9.41
CA LEU A 15 -11.96 2.05 -10.66
C LEU A 15 -11.83 3.57 -10.43
N GLY A 16 -12.09 4.01 -9.20
CA GLY A 16 -12.09 5.43 -8.83
C GLY A 16 -10.72 6.09 -8.97
N THR A 17 -10.76 7.38 -9.23
CA THR A 17 -9.59 8.26 -9.24
C THR A 17 -9.43 8.93 -7.89
N THR A 18 -8.23 9.35 -7.55
CA THR A 18 -8.01 10.18 -6.35
C THR A 18 -8.74 11.52 -6.50
N VAL A 19 -9.48 11.91 -5.47
CA VAL A 19 -10.12 13.23 -5.43
C VAL A 19 -9.17 14.19 -4.72
N LYS A 20 -8.88 15.32 -5.35
CA LYS A 20 -8.00 16.39 -4.84
C LYS A 20 -8.60 17.15 -3.64
N GLU A 21 -9.17 16.46 -2.64
CA GLU A 21 -9.85 17.14 -1.53
C GLU A 21 -8.95 17.34 -0.29
N THR A 22 -7.79 16.71 -0.24
CA THR A 22 -6.91 16.79 0.93
C THR A 22 -5.57 17.40 0.54
N PRO A 23 -5.11 18.47 1.20
CA PRO A 23 -3.79 19.02 0.95
C PRO A 23 -2.72 17.96 1.27
N ILE A 24 -1.71 17.89 0.42
CA ILE A 24 -0.58 16.99 0.62
C ILE A 24 0.27 17.53 1.78
N PRO A 25 0.54 16.73 2.83
CA PRO A 25 1.41 17.16 3.92
C PRO A 25 2.83 17.47 3.43
N ILE A 26 3.46 18.47 4.03
CA ILE A 26 4.82 18.89 3.63
C ILE A 26 5.83 17.73 3.80
N GLU A 27 5.66 16.91 4.83
CA GLU A 27 6.51 15.75 5.09
C GLU A 27 6.45 14.70 3.96
N THR A 28 5.30 14.62 3.29
CA THR A 28 5.12 13.71 2.14
C THR A 28 5.78 14.28 0.90
N ILE A 29 5.70 15.59 0.68
CA ILE A 29 6.40 16.28 -0.41
C ILE A 29 7.91 16.13 -0.24
N GLU A 30 8.46 16.47 0.91
CA GLU A 30 9.89 16.31 1.22
C GLU A 30 10.35 14.85 1.08
N ALA A 31 9.47 13.91 1.46
CA ALA A 31 9.76 12.49 1.30
C ALA A 31 9.95 12.09 -0.16
N ILE A 32 9.12 12.57 -1.05
CA ILE A 32 9.21 12.30 -2.48
C ILE A 32 10.41 13.04 -3.10
N GLU A 33 10.61 14.32 -2.82
CA GLU A 33 11.71 15.13 -3.35
C GLU A 33 13.09 14.55 -3.00
N SER A 34 13.22 13.95 -1.81
CA SER A 34 14.46 13.32 -1.37
C SER A 34 14.71 11.93 -2.01
N ALA A 35 13.71 11.34 -2.65
CA ALA A 35 13.83 10.01 -3.24
C ALA A 35 14.59 10.07 -4.58
N LYS A 36 15.53 9.15 -4.77
CA LYS A 36 16.28 8.95 -6.04
C LYS A 36 15.53 8.06 -7.02
N LEU A 37 14.60 7.24 -6.50
CA LEU A 37 13.73 6.38 -7.28
C LEU A 37 12.35 6.41 -6.65
N VAL A 38 11.33 6.68 -7.46
CA VAL A 38 9.93 6.52 -7.07
C VAL A 38 9.34 5.32 -7.78
N VAL A 39 8.71 4.45 -7.02
CA VAL A 39 8.02 3.25 -7.51
C VAL A 39 6.55 3.41 -7.20
N THR A 40 5.68 2.91 -8.06
CA THR A 40 4.25 2.89 -7.81
C THR A 40 3.61 1.57 -8.27
N SER A 41 2.46 1.26 -7.73
CA SER A 41 1.56 0.26 -8.30
C SER A 41 1.05 0.73 -9.67
N ASP A 42 0.68 -0.20 -10.52
CA ASP A 42 0.06 0.10 -11.82
C ASP A 42 -1.45 0.41 -11.72
N GLN A 43 -2.04 0.37 -10.52
CA GLN A 43 -3.43 0.77 -10.31
C GLN A 43 -3.60 2.28 -10.48
N ARG A 44 -4.67 2.69 -11.23
CA ARG A 44 -4.91 4.10 -11.63
C ARG A 44 -4.75 5.10 -10.48
N ARG A 45 -5.34 4.83 -9.32
CA ARG A 45 -5.26 5.72 -8.17
C ARG A 45 -3.82 5.93 -7.65
N ALA A 46 -2.98 4.89 -7.66
CA ALA A 46 -1.58 5.01 -7.24
C ALA A 46 -0.75 5.78 -8.28
N VAL A 47 -0.98 5.51 -9.57
CA VAL A 47 -0.35 6.22 -10.69
C VAL A 47 -0.71 7.71 -10.66
N GLN A 48 -1.98 8.04 -10.43
CA GLN A 48 -2.42 9.44 -10.31
C GLN A 48 -1.83 10.12 -9.07
N SER A 49 -1.80 9.44 -7.92
CA SER A 49 -1.15 9.97 -6.72
C SER A 49 0.33 10.23 -6.94
N ALA A 50 1.04 9.32 -7.61
CA ALA A 50 2.45 9.53 -7.97
C ALA A 50 2.61 10.73 -8.93
N ALA A 51 1.74 10.86 -9.92
CA ALA A 51 1.77 11.99 -10.86
C ALA A 51 1.45 13.34 -10.20
N GLU A 52 0.62 13.36 -9.16
CA GLU A 52 0.33 14.58 -8.39
C GLU A 52 1.49 15.00 -7.47
N LEU A 53 2.29 14.03 -7.00
CA LEU A 53 3.45 14.28 -6.15
C LEU A 53 4.70 14.67 -6.96
N LEU A 54 4.72 14.35 -8.25
CA LEU A 54 5.92 14.45 -9.10
C LEU A 54 5.63 15.36 -10.29
N ASP A 55 6.01 16.63 -10.21
CA ASP A 55 5.78 17.61 -11.30
C ASP A 55 6.48 17.24 -12.62
N SER A 56 7.56 16.45 -12.60
CA SER A 56 8.33 16.09 -13.80
C SER A 56 9.16 14.81 -13.68
N LEU A 57 9.13 14.11 -12.55
CA LEU A 57 9.94 12.92 -12.33
C LEU A 57 9.27 11.67 -12.91
N SER A 58 10.07 10.84 -13.56
CA SER A 58 9.64 9.51 -13.97
C SER A 58 9.52 8.58 -12.76
N PHE A 59 8.50 7.76 -12.72
CA PHE A 59 8.33 6.70 -11.72
C PHE A 59 8.21 5.34 -12.39
N VAL A 60 8.63 4.31 -11.66
CA VAL A 60 8.56 2.92 -12.13
C VAL A 60 7.25 2.30 -11.66
N GLN A 61 6.44 1.83 -12.61
CA GLN A 61 5.21 1.09 -12.30
C GLN A 61 5.49 -0.41 -12.19
N ASN A 62 4.96 -1.06 -11.15
CA ASN A 62 5.12 -2.50 -11.00
C ASN A 62 3.85 -3.12 -10.38
N PRO A 63 3.22 -4.10 -11.05
CA PRO A 63 2.02 -4.80 -10.56
C PRO A 63 2.19 -5.49 -9.21
N LEU A 64 3.42 -5.79 -8.81
CA LEU A 64 3.73 -6.40 -7.51
C LEU A 64 3.21 -5.55 -6.34
N PHE A 65 3.11 -4.22 -6.51
CA PHE A 65 2.68 -3.26 -5.48
C PHE A 65 1.17 -2.99 -5.47
N ARG A 66 0.35 -3.75 -6.20
CA ARG A 66 -1.12 -3.65 -6.17
C ARG A 66 -1.67 -3.88 -4.77
N GLU A 67 -2.81 -3.24 -4.48
CA GLU A 67 -3.50 -3.42 -3.19
C GLU A 67 -3.87 -4.90 -2.95
N ALA A 68 -3.92 -5.28 -1.70
CA ALA A 68 -4.50 -6.55 -1.29
C ALA A 68 -6.03 -6.46 -1.35
N GLU A 69 -6.64 -7.21 -2.23
CA GLU A 69 -8.09 -7.19 -2.42
C GLU A 69 -8.83 -7.71 -1.17
N VAL A 70 -10.07 -7.25 -1.00
CA VAL A 70 -10.94 -7.72 0.07
C VAL A 70 -11.95 -8.68 -0.52
N PRO A 71 -12.07 -9.92 -0.03
CA PRO A 71 -13.12 -10.81 -0.51
C PRO A 71 -14.49 -10.22 -0.15
N THR A 72 -15.33 -10.04 -1.16
CA THR A 72 -16.70 -9.55 -1.03
C THR A 72 -17.73 -10.61 -1.38
N SER A 73 -17.30 -11.74 -1.95
CA SER A 73 -18.15 -12.82 -2.47
C SER A 73 -18.59 -13.81 -1.38
N PHE A 74 -19.09 -13.32 -0.24
CA PHE A 74 -19.63 -14.13 0.83
C PHE A 74 -21.13 -13.85 1.06
N TYR A 75 -21.80 -14.82 1.66
CA TYR A 75 -23.22 -14.69 2.01
C TYR A 75 -23.42 -13.78 3.22
N ALA A 76 -24.40 -12.90 3.12
CA ALA A 76 -24.97 -12.18 4.25
C ALA A 76 -26.49 -12.00 4.03
N PRO A 77 -27.31 -12.02 5.10
CA PRO A 77 -28.76 -11.83 4.99
C PRO A 77 -29.09 -10.49 4.33
N LYS A 78 -30.09 -10.48 3.43
CA LYS A 78 -30.49 -9.27 2.69
C LYS A 78 -30.97 -8.11 3.57
N TRP A 79 -31.47 -8.42 4.77
CA TRP A 79 -31.90 -7.40 5.74
C TRP A 79 -30.71 -6.75 6.48
N LEU A 80 -29.55 -7.39 6.50
CA LEU A 80 -28.37 -6.87 7.20
C LEU A 80 -27.76 -5.70 6.41
N LYS A 81 -27.85 -4.50 6.97
CA LYS A 81 -27.31 -3.27 6.42
C LYS A 81 -26.22 -2.71 7.33
N CYS A 82 -25.00 -2.61 6.83
CA CYS A 82 -23.86 -2.07 7.55
C CYS A 82 -23.24 -0.88 6.81
N LYS A 83 -22.40 -0.09 7.51
CA LYS A 83 -21.54 0.91 6.89
C LYS A 83 -20.44 0.22 6.06
N PRO A 84 -19.88 0.85 5.01
CA PRO A 84 -18.80 0.28 4.21
C PRO A 84 -17.62 -0.24 5.05
N ASN A 85 -17.18 0.53 6.05
CA ASN A 85 -16.05 0.14 6.92
C ASN A 85 -16.33 -1.15 7.71
N VAL A 86 -17.58 -1.42 8.07
CA VAL A 86 -17.97 -2.68 8.76
C VAL A 86 -17.84 -3.85 7.80
N TRP A 87 -18.30 -3.69 6.55
CA TRP A 87 -18.15 -4.72 5.52
C TRP A 87 -16.68 -4.97 5.17
N MET A 88 -15.87 -3.91 5.08
CA MET A 88 -14.42 -4.00 4.92
C MET A 88 -13.79 -4.81 6.06
N PHE A 89 -14.14 -4.51 7.30
CA PHE A 89 -13.65 -5.23 8.47
C PHE A 89 -14.05 -6.71 8.44
N ILE A 90 -15.31 -7.02 8.17
CA ILE A 90 -15.79 -8.41 8.05
C ILE A 90 -15.05 -9.15 6.94
N GLY A 91 -14.90 -8.54 5.76
CA GLY A 91 -14.18 -9.10 4.63
C GLY A 91 -12.72 -9.41 4.99
N ARG A 92 -12.01 -8.45 5.60
CA ARG A 92 -10.61 -8.63 6.04
C ARG A 92 -10.47 -9.72 7.11
N THR A 93 -11.36 -9.76 8.10
CA THR A 93 -11.33 -10.80 9.14
C THR A 93 -11.52 -12.18 8.53
N ARG A 94 -12.51 -12.34 7.64
CA ARG A 94 -12.75 -13.61 6.93
C ARG A 94 -11.55 -14.01 6.07
N TRP A 95 -10.93 -13.05 5.41
CA TRP A 95 -9.74 -13.27 4.59
C TRP A 95 -8.54 -13.76 5.41
N ILE A 96 -8.28 -13.14 6.55
CA ILE A 96 -7.19 -13.54 7.47
C ILE A 96 -7.40 -14.98 7.97
N VAL A 97 -8.64 -15.41 8.20
CA VAL A 97 -8.96 -16.78 8.62
C VAL A 97 -9.13 -17.77 7.46
N GLY A 98 -8.72 -17.38 6.25
CA GLY A 98 -8.57 -18.27 5.10
C GLY A 98 -9.67 -18.20 4.04
N TYR A 99 -10.63 -17.29 4.14
CA TYR A 99 -11.64 -17.12 3.09
C TYR A 99 -11.11 -16.17 1.98
N SER A 100 -10.83 -16.71 0.80
CA SER A 100 -10.22 -15.98 -0.32
C SER A 100 -10.94 -16.17 -1.65
N LYS A 101 -12.28 -16.32 -1.61
CA LYS A 101 -13.05 -16.52 -2.85
C LYS A 101 -12.87 -15.31 -3.78
N GLU A 102 -12.45 -15.56 -5.01
CA GLU A 102 -12.26 -14.59 -6.10
C GLU A 102 -11.12 -13.55 -5.87
N VAL A 103 -10.31 -13.73 -4.83
CA VAL A 103 -9.14 -12.87 -4.54
C VAL A 103 -7.94 -13.70 -4.11
N GLU A 104 -6.75 -13.11 -4.12
CA GLU A 104 -5.57 -13.75 -3.54
C GLU A 104 -5.81 -14.12 -2.06
N SER A 105 -5.32 -15.27 -1.63
CA SER A 105 -5.36 -15.65 -0.21
C SER A 105 -4.43 -14.75 0.61
N TYR A 106 -4.68 -14.70 1.93
CA TYR A 106 -3.79 -13.98 2.86
C TYR A 106 -2.33 -14.45 2.76
N LYS A 107 -2.13 -15.77 2.57
CA LYS A 107 -0.79 -16.36 2.43
C LYS A 107 -0.09 -15.91 1.15
N GLU A 108 -0.80 -15.87 0.02
CA GLU A 108 -0.25 -15.40 -1.27
C GLU A 108 0.09 -13.91 -1.21
N VAL A 109 -0.80 -13.08 -0.67
CA VAL A 109 -0.53 -11.63 -0.52
C VAL A 109 0.63 -11.39 0.44
N ARG A 110 0.77 -12.16 1.51
CA ARG A 110 1.91 -12.06 2.41
C ARG A 110 3.23 -12.42 1.71
N GLU A 111 3.22 -13.48 0.89
CA GLU A 111 4.39 -13.84 0.08
C GLU A 111 4.72 -12.74 -0.95
N ARG A 112 3.70 -12.16 -1.58
CA ARG A 112 3.87 -11.01 -2.48
C ARG A 112 4.44 -9.78 -1.74
N ALA A 113 4.01 -9.50 -0.52
CA ALA A 113 4.56 -8.44 0.31
C ALA A 113 6.05 -8.67 0.65
N ARG A 114 6.44 -9.93 0.91
CA ARG A 114 7.85 -10.32 1.11
C ARG A 114 8.68 -10.08 -0.15
N GLN A 115 8.18 -10.45 -1.32
CA GLN A 115 8.85 -10.19 -2.60
C GLN A 115 8.97 -8.69 -2.86
N ALA A 116 7.92 -7.91 -2.57
CA ALA A 116 7.92 -6.45 -2.68
C ALA A 116 8.96 -5.81 -1.76
N ALA A 117 9.05 -6.24 -0.49
CA ALA A 117 10.06 -5.76 0.45
C ALA A 117 11.49 -6.07 -0.03
N ASN A 118 11.74 -7.27 -0.57
CA ASN A 118 13.04 -7.64 -1.14
C ASN A 118 13.42 -6.77 -2.36
N ILE A 119 12.46 -6.42 -3.21
CA ILE A 119 12.70 -5.54 -4.36
C ILE A 119 13.02 -4.13 -3.87
N LEU A 120 12.26 -3.59 -2.92
CA LEU A 120 12.52 -2.27 -2.35
C LEU A 120 13.89 -2.22 -1.67
N HIS A 121 14.26 -3.26 -0.92
CA HIS A 121 15.60 -3.36 -0.31
C HIS A 121 16.70 -3.29 -1.39
N ARG A 122 16.59 -4.07 -2.48
CA ARG A 122 17.55 -4.02 -3.58
C ARG A 122 17.59 -2.65 -4.27
N TYR A 123 16.46 -2.01 -4.46
CA TYR A 123 16.41 -0.66 -5.02
C TYR A 123 17.09 0.35 -4.08
N ALA A 124 16.89 0.23 -2.78
CA ALA A 124 17.54 1.09 -1.80
C ALA A 124 19.06 0.89 -1.77
N LEU A 125 19.57 -0.34 -1.90
CA LEU A 125 21.01 -0.61 -2.02
C LEU A 125 21.63 0.10 -3.24
N VAL A 126 20.89 0.19 -4.35
CA VAL A 126 21.40 0.82 -5.59
C VAL A 126 21.23 2.34 -5.58
N HIS A 127 20.09 2.83 -5.08
CA HIS A 127 19.69 4.24 -5.20
C HIS A 127 19.79 5.03 -3.88
N GLY A 128 19.99 4.37 -2.76
CA GLY A 128 20.00 4.96 -1.42
C GLY A 128 18.62 5.28 -0.91
N HIS A 129 18.01 6.37 -1.38
CA HIS A 129 16.69 6.83 -0.95
C HIS A 129 15.63 6.52 -2.03
N ILE A 130 14.62 5.75 -1.66
CA ILE A 130 13.52 5.38 -2.56
C ILE A 130 12.17 5.70 -1.93
N ALA A 131 11.15 5.88 -2.74
CA ALA A 131 9.78 6.01 -2.28
C ALA A 131 8.85 5.04 -3.04
N LEU A 132 7.90 4.46 -2.33
CA LEU A 132 6.79 3.70 -2.90
C LEU A 132 5.49 4.47 -2.68
N VAL A 133 4.87 4.90 -3.76
CA VAL A 133 3.49 5.42 -3.76
C VAL A 133 2.54 4.25 -4.04
N GLY A 134 1.81 3.84 -3.04
CA GLY A 134 1.04 2.59 -3.12
C GLY A 134 -0.28 2.63 -2.37
N HIS A 135 -0.56 1.56 -1.67
CA HIS A 135 -1.85 1.32 -1.04
C HIS A 135 -1.65 1.01 0.43
N SER A 136 -2.42 1.67 1.26
CA SER A 136 -2.14 1.69 2.70
C SER A 136 -2.11 0.31 3.36
N TYR A 137 -3.00 -0.62 2.99
CA TYR A 137 -2.98 -1.95 3.61
C TYR A 137 -1.80 -2.79 3.11
N PHE A 138 -1.53 -2.80 1.81
CA PHE A 138 -0.41 -3.54 1.25
C PHE A 138 0.94 -2.93 1.70
N ASN A 139 1.05 -1.60 1.76
CA ASN A 139 2.22 -0.92 2.32
C ASN A 139 2.48 -1.31 3.79
N ALA A 140 1.44 -1.49 4.61
CA ALA A 140 1.60 -1.99 5.98
C ALA A 140 2.15 -3.42 6.03
N MET A 141 1.74 -4.29 5.10
CA MET A 141 2.28 -5.64 4.98
C MET A 141 3.75 -5.61 4.54
N ILE A 142 4.10 -4.79 3.53
CA ILE A 142 5.49 -4.56 3.11
C ILE A 142 6.34 -4.05 4.28
N GLY A 143 5.84 -3.06 5.03
CA GLY A 143 6.53 -2.52 6.20
C GLY A 143 6.79 -3.56 7.29
N THR A 144 5.89 -4.55 7.43
CA THR A 144 6.11 -5.68 8.35
C THR A 144 7.26 -6.57 7.88
N GLU A 145 7.34 -6.87 6.58
CA GLU A 145 8.42 -7.66 6.00
C GLU A 145 9.75 -6.89 6.01
N LEU A 146 9.75 -5.56 5.75
CA LEU A 146 10.95 -4.73 5.88
C LEU A 146 11.51 -4.78 7.31
N ARG A 147 10.65 -4.65 8.33
CA ARG A 147 11.11 -4.79 9.72
C ARG A 147 11.68 -6.17 10.03
N ALA A 148 11.09 -7.22 9.49
CA ALA A 148 11.63 -8.58 9.60
C ALA A 148 13.01 -8.75 8.95
N MET A 149 13.33 -7.89 7.95
CA MET A 149 14.64 -7.81 7.29
C MET A 149 15.64 -6.88 8.01
N GLY A 150 15.29 -6.34 9.19
CA GLY A 150 16.17 -5.46 9.96
C GLY A 150 16.02 -3.96 9.68
N TRP A 151 14.98 -3.54 8.92
CA TRP A 151 14.69 -2.12 8.74
C TRP A 151 14.01 -1.54 9.98
N TYR A 152 14.37 -0.34 10.34
CA TYR A 152 13.78 0.44 11.43
C TYR A 152 12.69 1.34 10.87
N GLY A 153 11.48 1.27 11.41
CA GLY A 153 10.36 2.10 10.98
C GLY A 153 9.14 1.90 11.88
N SER A 154 8.19 2.82 11.81
CA SER A 154 6.97 2.75 12.62
C SER A 154 6.15 1.49 12.30
N PRO A 155 5.70 0.75 13.32
CA PRO A 155 4.73 -0.32 13.13
C PRO A 155 3.32 0.23 12.86
N ILE A 156 3.11 1.53 13.05
CA ILE A 156 1.81 2.17 12.96
C ILE A 156 1.44 2.35 11.49
N PHE A 157 0.29 1.83 11.15
CA PHE A 157 -0.32 1.95 9.84
C PHE A 157 -1.10 3.29 9.72
N HIS A 158 -0.72 4.12 8.76
CA HIS A 158 -1.44 5.34 8.46
C HIS A 158 -2.60 5.08 7.50
N ARG A 159 -3.82 5.40 7.95
CA ARG A 159 -5.05 5.29 7.15
C ARG A 159 -5.44 6.60 6.46
N LYS A 160 -4.74 7.68 6.78
CA LYS A 160 -5.02 8.99 6.19
C LYS A 160 -4.45 9.05 4.77
N PRO A 161 -5.15 9.67 3.82
CA PRO A 161 -4.57 10.00 2.53
C PRO A 161 -3.23 10.74 2.72
N TRP A 162 -2.29 10.47 1.83
CA TRP A 162 -0.96 11.08 1.83
C TRP A 162 -0.11 10.78 3.09
N GLY A 163 -0.49 9.78 3.89
CA GLY A 163 0.32 9.38 5.04
C GLY A 163 1.64 8.75 4.57
N CYS A 164 2.77 9.25 5.09
CA CYS A 164 4.11 8.75 4.78
C CYS A 164 4.70 8.01 5.98
N ILE A 165 5.34 6.86 5.74
CA ILE A 165 6.12 6.13 6.74
C ILE A 165 7.52 5.93 6.19
N THR A 166 8.53 6.35 6.94
CA THR A 166 9.94 6.13 6.60
C THR A 166 10.46 4.88 7.29
N TYR A 167 11.13 4.04 6.52
CA TYR A 167 11.92 2.91 7.01
C TYR A 167 13.38 3.17 6.71
N THR A 168 14.26 2.94 7.69
CA THR A 168 15.71 3.18 7.62
C THR A 168 16.44 1.87 7.83
N PHE A 169 17.45 1.60 7.04
CA PHE A 169 18.34 0.45 7.17
C PHE A 169 19.79 0.94 7.30
N HIS A 170 20.51 0.42 8.27
CA HIS A 170 21.92 0.72 8.47
C HIS A 170 22.75 -0.43 7.94
N GLU A 171 23.53 -0.18 6.91
CA GLU A 171 24.45 -1.17 6.35
C GLU A 171 25.67 -1.28 7.25
N ALA A 172 25.94 -2.49 7.77
CA ALA A 172 26.91 -2.70 8.83
C ALA A 172 28.38 -2.48 8.39
N MET A 173 28.68 -2.47 7.08
CA MET A 173 30.04 -2.44 6.58
C MET A 173 30.52 -1.06 6.10
N ASP A 174 29.63 -0.19 5.61
CA ASP A 174 30.03 1.06 4.97
C ASP A 174 29.52 2.32 5.67
N GLY A 175 28.79 2.19 6.77
CA GLY A 175 28.17 3.32 7.47
C GLY A 175 27.05 4.01 6.65
N ASN A 176 26.64 3.43 5.53
CA ASN A 176 25.60 3.96 4.66
C ASN A 176 24.22 3.81 5.32
N VAL A 177 23.43 4.87 5.24
CA VAL A 177 22.04 4.89 5.71
C VAL A 177 21.12 4.83 4.49
N LEU A 178 20.36 3.76 4.38
CA LEU A 178 19.38 3.56 3.33
C LEU A 178 17.99 3.95 3.84
N ASN A 179 17.20 4.62 3.00
CA ASN A 179 15.84 5.00 3.35
C ASN A 179 14.83 4.48 2.33
N THR A 180 13.78 3.85 2.81
CA THR A 180 12.58 3.52 2.02
C THR A 180 11.38 4.22 2.62
N LYS A 181 10.66 4.98 1.83
CA LYS A 181 9.47 5.73 2.22
C LYS A 181 8.23 5.10 1.59
N LEU A 182 7.26 4.72 2.42
CA LEU A 182 5.97 4.16 1.99
C LEU A 182 4.88 5.23 2.13
N ILE A 183 4.28 5.62 1.04
CA ILE A 183 3.25 6.67 0.91
C ILE A 183 1.96 6.05 0.42
#